data_39703210779fbdbf08db367e8be7141b
#
_entry.id   39703210779fbdbf08db367e8be7141b
#
_cell.length_a   1.000
_cell.length_b   1.000
_cell.length_c   1.000
_cell.angle_alpha   90.00
_cell.angle_beta   90.00
_cell.angle_gamma   90.00
#
_symmetry.space_group_name_H-M   'P 1'
#
loop_
_entity.id
_entity.type
_entity.pdbx_description
1 polymer ?
#
loop_
_entity_poly.entity_id
_entity_poly.type
_entity_poly.pdbx_seq_one_letter_code
_entity_poly.pdbx_strand_id
1 'polypeptide(L)'
;MEKINCDVLVVGGGLAGLRAAIESKKYVKDVIILTKGYVGKGGCSSISEGILNAPLSENDSSDLYYEDIMKGSANVSDPKLAKILSQNTKNAVLSLENHGIQYKKENGNFVLNISGGHSVARTVRVEPPGSGCGRIIPLKLMEYAKNNDIKFLEGKHLIKLFEKNGRVVSGIVYDGKNFLEISFKSIIIATGGAGNIYRNSTNPSDVEGDGYYLGFDVGASLIDMEYVQFFPTVALKSYLVLPFIFTDGAVLLNSNGERFIGKYDSNLLEKTTRDIMSRAIFTESLEGRGTDGGVFISYKEVPENIIKTKYSKELEFFLTKGIDLTKDNLLVKPSCHFFMGGLKINEKCEANVKGLYACGEAAGGVHGANRLAGNALAETLVFGEIAGK
;
A
#
# COMPACT_ATOMS: atom_id res chain seq x y z
N MET A 1 -23.99 1.98 -28.29
CA MET A 1 -23.10 1.77 -27.10
C MET A 1 -23.66 0.60 -26.31
N GLU A 2 -22.83 -0.40 -26.00
CA GLU A 2 -23.20 -1.55 -25.17
C GLU A 2 -23.57 -1.09 -23.76
N LYS A 3 -24.55 -1.77 -23.15
CA LYS A 3 -25.02 -1.45 -21.80
C LYS A 3 -24.88 -2.67 -20.88
N ILE A 4 -24.30 -2.46 -19.71
CA ILE A 4 -24.15 -3.47 -18.67
C ILE A 4 -24.84 -2.96 -17.40
N ASN A 5 -25.47 -3.86 -16.66
CA ASN A 5 -26.08 -3.54 -15.36
C ASN A 5 -25.52 -4.46 -14.28
N CYS A 6 -25.35 -3.94 -13.07
CA CYS A 6 -25.02 -4.72 -11.88
C CYS A 6 -25.62 -4.08 -10.61
N ASP A 7 -25.61 -4.82 -9.52
CA ASP A 7 -25.97 -4.26 -8.19
C ASP A 7 -24.83 -3.41 -7.65
N VAL A 8 -23.61 -3.97 -7.63
CA VAL A 8 -22.41 -3.29 -7.12
C VAL A 8 -21.31 -3.35 -8.19
N LEU A 9 -20.79 -2.17 -8.53
CA LEU A 9 -19.58 -2.02 -9.34
C LEU A 9 -18.40 -1.74 -8.41
N VAL A 10 -17.39 -2.59 -8.42
CA VAL A 10 -16.11 -2.36 -7.73
C VAL A 10 -15.06 -1.96 -8.76
N VAL A 11 -14.45 -0.80 -8.60
CA VAL A 11 -13.44 -0.27 -9.52
C VAL A 11 -12.06 -0.43 -8.91
N GLY A 12 -11.28 -1.34 -9.47
CA GLY A 12 -9.95 -1.73 -9.00
C GLY A 12 -9.87 -3.20 -8.62
N GLY A 13 -8.92 -3.91 -9.24
CA GLY A 13 -8.70 -5.36 -9.04
C GLY A 13 -7.66 -5.71 -7.99
N GLY A 14 -7.23 -4.73 -7.15
CA GLY A 14 -6.30 -4.94 -6.04
C GLY A 14 -6.95 -5.59 -4.81
N LEU A 15 -6.21 -5.67 -3.70
CA LEU A 15 -6.67 -6.35 -2.49
C LEU A 15 -7.93 -5.70 -1.90
N ALA A 16 -8.02 -4.38 -1.86
CA ALA A 16 -9.20 -3.65 -1.37
C ALA A 16 -10.45 -3.99 -2.18
N GLY A 17 -10.36 -3.91 -3.52
CA GLY A 17 -11.48 -4.21 -4.41
C GLY A 17 -11.92 -5.68 -4.35
N LEU A 18 -10.98 -6.61 -4.29
CA LEU A 18 -11.29 -8.04 -4.11
C LEU A 18 -12.01 -8.29 -2.80
N ARG A 19 -11.53 -7.71 -1.69
CA ARG A 19 -12.17 -7.87 -0.38
C ARG A 19 -13.57 -7.28 -0.36
N ALA A 20 -13.75 -6.08 -0.97
CA ALA A 20 -15.04 -5.43 -1.09
C ALA A 20 -16.02 -6.26 -1.96
N ALA A 21 -15.59 -6.73 -3.11
CA ALA A 21 -16.44 -7.53 -4.00
C ALA A 21 -16.88 -8.87 -3.35
N ILE A 22 -15.96 -9.57 -2.67
CA ILE A 22 -16.25 -10.81 -1.95
C ILE A 22 -17.29 -10.54 -0.85
N GLU A 23 -17.16 -9.44 -0.13
CA GLU A 23 -18.13 -9.10 0.92
C GLU A 23 -19.49 -8.73 0.31
N SER A 24 -19.53 -7.85 -0.71
CA SER A 24 -20.77 -7.44 -1.38
C SER A 24 -21.57 -8.62 -1.94
N LYS A 25 -20.85 -9.66 -2.43
CA LYS A 25 -21.48 -10.86 -3.00
C LYS A 25 -22.36 -11.63 -2.00
N LYS A 26 -22.17 -11.43 -0.69
CA LYS A 26 -23.01 -12.03 0.35
C LYS A 26 -24.40 -11.40 0.44
N TYR A 27 -24.56 -10.16 -0.05
CA TYR A 27 -25.78 -9.36 0.10
C TYR A 27 -26.51 -9.13 -1.21
N VAL A 28 -25.79 -9.19 -2.35
CA VAL A 28 -26.35 -8.91 -3.67
C VAL A 28 -25.91 -9.94 -4.71
N LYS A 29 -26.71 -10.06 -5.79
CA LYS A 29 -26.46 -11.10 -6.80
C LYS A 29 -25.38 -10.69 -7.80
N ASP A 30 -25.47 -9.48 -8.32
CA ASP A 30 -24.66 -9.04 -9.46
C ASP A 30 -23.56 -8.08 -9.01
N VAL A 31 -22.35 -8.64 -8.78
CA VAL A 31 -21.13 -7.90 -8.44
C VAL A 31 -20.16 -7.99 -9.61
N ILE A 32 -19.64 -6.84 -10.02
CA ILE A 32 -18.65 -6.73 -11.09
C ILE A 32 -17.39 -6.04 -10.54
N ILE A 33 -16.21 -6.64 -10.75
CA ILE A 33 -14.93 -5.96 -10.60
C ILE A 33 -14.49 -5.45 -11.97
N LEU A 34 -14.28 -4.13 -12.07
CA LEU A 34 -13.76 -3.47 -13.26
C LEU A 34 -12.35 -2.98 -12.99
N THR A 35 -11.42 -3.30 -13.88
CA THR A 35 -10.01 -2.88 -13.74
C THR A 35 -9.35 -2.64 -15.07
N LYS A 36 -8.47 -1.66 -15.13
CA LYS A 36 -7.67 -1.36 -16.32
C LYS A 36 -6.58 -2.40 -16.61
N GLY A 37 -6.14 -3.14 -15.59
CA GLY A 37 -5.25 -4.28 -15.71
C GLY A 37 -5.98 -5.61 -15.53
N TYR A 38 -5.34 -6.51 -14.77
CA TYR A 38 -5.87 -7.84 -14.44
C TYR A 38 -6.17 -7.94 -12.94
N VAL A 39 -7.31 -8.54 -12.60
CA VAL A 39 -7.72 -8.75 -11.20
C VAL A 39 -6.69 -9.60 -10.46
N GLY A 40 -6.27 -9.14 -9.29
CA GLY A 40 -5.27 -9.81 -8.44
C GLY A 40 -3.83 -9.73 -8.94
N LYS A 41 -3.57 -9.13 -10.11
CA LYS A 41 -2.24 -9.10 -10.74
C LYS A 41 -1.69 -7.70 -10.98
N GLY A 42 -2.51 -6.65 -10.91
CA GLY A 42 -2.12 -5.25 -11.06
C GLY A 42 -2.05 -4.51 -9.73
N GLY A 43 -1.61 -3.24 -9.78
CA GLY A 43 -1.53 -2.34 -8.64
C GLY A 43 -0.51 -2.74 -7.56
N CYS A 44 -0.42 -1.94 -6.50
CA CYS A 44 0.57 -2.12 -5.43
C CYS A 44 0.40 -3.42 -4.65
N SER A 45 -0.81 -3.97 -4.54
CA SER A 45 -1.05 -5.23 -3.82
C SER A 45 -0.28 -6.41 -4.42
N SER A 46 -0.10 -6.44 -5.74
CA SER A 46 0.56 -7.53 -6.47
C SER A 46 2.08 -7.57 -6.29
N ILE A 47 2.69 -6.45 -5.89
CA ILE A 47 4.15 -6.32 -5.69
C ILE A 47 4.51 -6.11 -4.21
N SER A 48 3.52 -6.18 -3.32
CA SER A 48 3.72 -5.93 -1.89
C SER A 48 4.57 -7.00 -1.22
N GLU A 49 5.18 -6.64 -0.09
CA GLU A 49 6.03 -7.53 0.71
C GLU A 49 5.23 -8.49 1.61
N GLY A 50 3.90 -8.53 1.50
CA GLY A 50 3.03 -9.42 2.27
C GLY A 50 3.09 -9.18 3.78
N ILE A 51 3.28 -7.94 4.18
CA ILE A 51 3.43 -7.50 5.56
C ILE A 51 2.12 -6.88 6.03
N LEU A 52 1.55 -7.43 7.11
CA LEU A 52 0.29 -6.97 7.70
C LEU A 52 0.46 -6.77 9.20
N ASN A 53 -0.17 -5.73 9.73
CA ASN A 53 -0.22 -5.49 11.17
C ASN A 53 -1.52 -6.00 11.77
N ALA A 54 -1.42 -6.67 12.92
CA ALA A 54 -2.57 -7.05 13.72
C ALA A 54 -2.13 -7.30 15.17
N PRO A 55 -2.94 -6.95 16.18
CA PRO A 55 -2.67 -7.22 17.58
C PRO A 55 -2.89 -8.71 17.87
N LEU A 56 -1.85 -9.54 17.65
CA LEU A 56 -1.91 -11.00 17.75
C LEU A 56 -1.19 -11.56 18.97
N SER A 57 -0.38 -10.77 19.68
CA SER A 57 0.30 -11.20 20.91
C SER A 57 -0.51 -10.82 22.16
N GLU A 58 -0.22 -11.50 23.27
CA GLU A 58 -0.82 -11.21 24.58
C GLU A 58 -0.43 -9.81 25.12
N ASN A 59 0.73 -9.30 24.71
CA ASN A 59 1.22 -7.98 25.10
C ASN A 59 0.75 -6.85 24.18
N ASP A 60 -0.18 -7.12 23.26
CA ASP A 60 -0.70 -6.15 22.31
C ASP A 60 -2.23 -6.05 22.40
N SER A 61 -2.76 -4.88 22.08
CA SER A 61 -4.19 -4.63 22.08
C SER A 61 -4.59 -3.69 20.95
N SER A 62 -5.88 -3.67 20.64
CA SER A 62 -6.45 -2.71 19.70
C SER A 62 -6.25 -1.26 20.14
N ASP A 63 -6.27 -1.00 21.46
CA ASP A 63 -6.09 0.35 21.99
C ASP A 63 -4.62 0.79 21.87
N LEU A 64 -3.67 -0.06 22.22
CA LEU A 64 -2.24 0.22 22.02
C LEU A 64 -1.92 0.42 20.53
N TYR A 65 -2.57 -0.36 19.66
CA TYR A 65 -2.40 -0.18 18.20
C TYR A 65 -3.03 1.14 17.72
N TYR A 66 -4.17 1.54 18.28
CA TYR A 66 -4.77 2.84 18.01
C TYR A 66 -3.84 4.00 18.41
N GLU A 67 -3.24 3.93 19.60
CA GLU A 67 -2.26 4.93 20.06
C GLU A 67 -1.07 5.05 19.13
N ASP A 68 -0.53 3.93 18.66
CA ASP A 68 0.57 3.91 17.69
C ASP A 68 0.14 4.56 16.35
N ILE A 69 -1.08 4.27 15.85
CA ILE A 69 -1.61 4.89 14.64
C ILE A 69 -1.72 6.41 14.82
N MET A 70 -2.31 6.88 15.90
CA MET A 70 -2.48 8.31 16.17
C MET A 70 -1.11 9.01 16.30
N LYS A 71 -0.19 8.44 17.06
CA LYS A 71 1.17 8.97 17.19
C LYS A 71 1.90 8.97 15.85
N GLY A 72 1.85 7.86 15.11
CA GLY A 72 2.53 7.70 13.83
C GLY A 72 2.02 8.66 12.75
N SER A 73 0.73 8.99 12.79
CA SER A 73 0.06 9.93 11.89
C SER A 73 0.21 11.40 12.29
N ALA A 74 1.01 11.71 13.31
CA ALA A 74 1.14 13.04 13.94
C ALA A 74 -0.21 13.58 14.47
N ASN A 75 -1.12 12.70 14.92
CA ASN A 75 -2.47 13.00 15.39
C ASN A 75 -3.39 13.66 14.33
N VAL A 76 -3.11 13.46 13.05
CA VAL A 76 -3.91 13.99 11.92
C VAL A 76 -4.94 12.98 11.43
N SER A 77 -4.73 11.66 11.63
CA SER A 77 -5.73 10.64 11.30
C SER A 77 -7.11 10.95 11.87
N ASP A 78 -8.16 10.63 11.13
CA ASP A 78 -9.52 10.61 11.70
C ASP A 78 -9.56 9.56 12.83
N PRO A 79 -9.84 9.98 14.08
CA PRO A 79 -9.80 9.08 15.23
C PRO A 79 -10.76 7.89 15.11
N LYS A 80 -11.91 8.06 14.45
CA LYS A 80 -12.89 7.00 14.25
C LYS A 80 -12.39 5.97 13.25
N LEU A 81 -11.80 6.42 12.13
CA LEU A 81 -11.22 5.52 11.13
C LEU A 81 -10.00 4.78 11.68
N ALA A 82 -9.12 5.47 12.41
CA ALA A 82 -7.98 4.86 13.10
C ALA A 82 -8.43 3.78 14.11
N LYS A 83 -9.51 4.04 14.86
CA LYS A 83 -10.09 3.09 15.81
C LYS A 83 -10.69 1.88 15.11
N ILE A 84 -11.41 2.09 13.99
CA ILE A 84 -11.95 1.00 13.18
C ILE A 84 -10.81 0.12 12.66
N LEU A 85 -9.74 0.71 12.13
CA LEU A 85 -8.57 -0.03 11.68
C LEU A 85 -8.01 -0.90 12.80
N SER A 86 -7.67 -0.30 13.94
CA SER A 86 -7.03 -1.02 15.06
C SER A 86 -7.89 -2.16 15.62
N GLN A 87 -9.20 -1.97 15.71
CA GLN A 87 -10.13 -2.96 16.27
C GLN A 87 -10.42 -4.13 15.34
N ASN A 88 -10.37 -3.93 14.02
CA ASN A 88 -10.82 -4.94 13.06
C ASN A 88 -9.68 -5.70 12.37
N THR A 89 -8.43 -5.21 12.43
CA THR A 89 -7.31 -5.86 11.73
C THR A 89 -7.05 -7.28 12.18
N LYS A 90 -7.19 -7.61 13.47
CA LYS A 90 -6.99 -8.98 13.96
C LYS A 90 -7.87 -9.97 13.20
N ASN A 91 -9.17 -9.72 13.16
CA ASN A 91 -10.11 -10.61 12.47
C ASN A 91 -9.89 -10.60 10.96
N ALA A 92 -9.64 -9.43 10.37
CA ALA A 92 -9.41 -9.30 8.94
C ALA A 92 -8.16 -10.09 8.49
N VAL A 93 -7.05 -9.99 9.24
CA VAL A 93 -5.80 -10.73 8.95
C VAL A 93 -6.00 -12.23 9.14
N LEU A 94 -6.61 -12.67 10.25
CA LEU A 94 -6.86 -14.09 10.50
C LEU A 94 -7.83 -14.70 9.47
N SER A 95 -8.79 -13.93 8.96
CA SER A 95 -9.74 -14.40 7.94
C SER A 95 -9.07 -14.85 6.64
N LEU A 96 -7.86 -14.38 6.35
CA LEU A 96 -7.10 -14.80 5.18
C LEU A 96 -6.67 -16.28 5.25
N GLU A 97 -6.53 -16.86 6.44
CA GLU A 97 -6.23 -18.29 6.58
C GLU A 97 -7.36 -19.16 5.98
N ASN A 98 -8.63 -18.68 6.01
CA ASN A 98 -9.77 -19.33 5.35
C ASN A 98 -9.67 -19.33 3.81
N HIS A 99 -8.81 -18.47 3.26
CA HIS A 99 -8.51 -18.42 1.82
C HIS A 99 -7.18 -19.09 1.47
N GLY A 100 -6.59 -19.87 2.42
CA GLY A 100 -5.35 -20.62 2.22
C GLY A 100 -4.08 -19.74 2.27
N ILE A 101 -4.14 -18.56 2.88
CA ILE A 101 -2.97 -17.78 3.20
C ILE A 101 -2.34 -18.30 4.48
N GLN A 102 -1.04 -18.52 4.44
CA GLN A 102 -0.27 -18.98 5.60
C GLN A 102 0.62 -17.85 6.12
N TYR A 103 0.80 -17.83 7.43
CA TYR A 103 1.71 -16.93 8.12
C TYR A 103 2.82 -17.73 8.79
N LYS A 104 3.99 -17.12 8.95
CA LYS A 104 5.10 -17.74 9.67
C LYS A 104 4.69 -17.98 11.12
N LYS A 105 4.75 -19.26 11.54
CA LYS A 105 4.47 -19.71 12.91
C LYS A 105 5.63 -20.56 13.41
N GLU A 106 5.97 -20.40 14.68
CA GLU A 106 6.94 -21.22 15.40
C GLU A 106 6.26 -21.76 16.67
N ASN A 107 6.29 -23.07 16.88
CA ASN A 107 5.59 -23.74 17.98
C ASN A 107 4.09 -23.37 18.08
N GLY A 108 3.42 -23.18 16.94
CA GLY A 108 2.01 -22.80 16.86
C GLY A 108 1.71 -21.30 17.03
N ASN A 109 2.68 -20.48 17.43
CA ASN A 109 2.53 -19.05 17.63
C ASN A 109 3.00 -18.27 16.39
N PHE A 110 2.34 -17.13 16.10
CA PHE A 110 2.77 -16.22 15.04
C PHE A 110 4.16 -15.65 15.33
N VAL A 111 5.03 -15.66 14.32
CA VAL A 111 6.30 -14.92 14.37
C VAL A 111 6.01 -13.46 14.07
N LEU A 112 6.07 -12.63 15.10
CA LEU A 112 5.79 -11.21 15.02
C LEU A 112 7.08 -10.40 14.94
N ASN A 113 7.05 -9.37 14.10
CA ASN A 113 8.14 -8.41 13.97
C ASN A 113 7.68 -7.02 14.42
N ILE A 114 8.62 -6.21 14.88
CA ILE A 114 8.39 -4.80 15.13
C ILE A 114 8.72 -4.02 13.86
N SER A 115 7.77 -3.23 13.36
CA SER A 115 7.97 -2.30 12.24
C SER A 115 8.11 -0.87 12.76
N GLY A 116 8.74 0.01 11.96
CA GLY A 116 8.97 1.39 12.37
C GLY A 116 7.69 2.12 12.77
N GLY A 117 7.72 2.79 13.92
CA GLY A 117 6.61 3.54 14.50
C GLY A 117 5.66 2.74 15.39
N HIS A 118 5.87 1.43 15.53
CA HIS A 118 5.09 0.58 16.44
C HIS A 118 5.78 0.43 17.80
N SER A 119 4.99 0.44 18.87
CA SER A 119 5.46 0.26 20.26
C SER A 119 5.74 -1.20 20.60
N VAL A 120 5.07 -2.15 19.93
CA VAL A 120 5.24 -3.59 20.13
C VAL A 120 5.29 -4.33 18.79
N ALA A 121 5.79 -5.58 18.82
CA ALA A 121 5.82 -6.46 17.67
C ALA A 121 4.40 -6.93 17.32
N ARG A 122 3.85 -6.49 16.18
CA ARG A 122 2.52 -6.87 15.67
C ARG A 122 2.47 -7.19 14.19
N THR A 123 3.62 -7.17 13.54
CA THR A 123 3.70 -7.37 12.09
C THR A 123 3.89 -8.84 11.78
N VAL A 124 2.93 -9.42 11.07
CA VAL A 124 3.03 -10.75 10.45
C VAL A 124 3.43 -10.65 8.99
N ARG A 125 4.05 -11.70 8.48
CA ARG A 125 4.39 -11.84 7.06
C ARG A 125 3.80 -13.13 6.51
N VAL A 126 3.30 -13.07 5.28
CA VAL A 126 2.79 -14.26 4.58
C VAL A 126 3.93 -15.20 4.16
N GLU A 127 3.62 -16.50 4.09
CA GLU A 127 4.52 -17.55 3.63
C GLU A 127 4.21 -17.97 2.17
N PRO A 128 5.23 -18.39 1.38
CA PRO A 128 6.66 -18.33 1.69
C PRO A 128 7.20 -16.89 1.63
N PRO A 129 8.19 -16.54 2.46
CA PRO A 129 8.75 -15.19 2.48
C PRO A 129 9.58 -14.92 1.23
N GLY A 130 9.64 -13.65 0.82
CA GLY A 130 10.43 -13.19 -0.32
C GLY A 130 9.99 -11.81 -0.78
N SER A 131 10.74 -11.17 -1.66
CA SER A 131 10.32 -9.92 -2.28
C SER A 131 9.05 -10.15 -3.10
N GLY A 132 8.06 -9.28 -2.94
CA GLY A 132 6.75 -9.40 -3.61
C GLY A 132 5.91 -10.61 -3.17
N CYS A 133 6.21 -11.24 -2.02
CA CYS A 133 5.47 -12.40 -1.55
C CYS A 133 3.99 -12.08 -1.25
N GLY A 134 3.65 -10.83 -1.02
CA GLY A 134 2.28 -10.39 -0.78
C GLY A 134 1.32 -10.62 -1.94
N ARG A 135 1.84 -10.82 -3.18
CA ARG A 135 1.03 -11.18 -4.35
C ARG A 135 0.16 -12.42 -4.16
N ILE A 136 0.51 -13.31 -3.23
CA ILE A 136 -0.27 -14.50 -2.95
C ILE A 136 -1.67 -14.15 -2.43
N ILE A 137 -1.81 -13.05 -1.67
CA ILE A 137 -3.07 -12.65 -1.07
C ILE A 137 -4.09 -12.29 -2.16
N PRO A 138 -3.84 -11.30 -3.05
CA PRO A 138 -4.81 -10.96 -4.09
C PRO A 138 -5.05 -12.11 -5.08
N LEU A 139 -4.05 -12.97 -5.35
CA LEU A 139 -4.25 -14.14 -6.21
C LEU A 139 -5.21 -15.17 -5.60
N LYS A 140 -5.09 -15.46 -4.31
CA LYS A 140 -6.01 -16.38 -3.61
C LYS A 140 -7.42 -15.81 -3.50
N LEU A 141 -7.55 -14.52 -3.19
CA LEU A 141 -8.86 -13.86 -3.18
C LEU A 141 -9.48 -13.75 -4.56
N MET A 142 -8.70 -13.54 -5.62
CA MET A 142 -9.16 -13.58 -7.01
C MET A 142 -9.72 -14.95 -7.38
N GLU A 143 -9.01 -16.03 -7.02
CA GLU A 143 -9.49 -17.40 -7.23
C GLU A 143 -10.83 -17.64 -6.50
N TYR A 144 -10.91 -17.23 -5.25
CA TYR A 144 -12.14 -17.32 -4.46
C TYR A 144 -13.28 -16.50 -5.07
N ALA A 145 -13.02 -15.25 -5.49
CA ALA A 145 -14.02 -14.39 -6.12
C ALA A 145 -14.57 -14.99 -7.43
N LYS A 146 -13.69 -15.56 -8.25
CA LYS A 146 -14.06 -16.24 -9.49
C LYS A 146 -14.94 -17.47 -9.23
N ASN A 147 -14.62 -18.26 -8.23
CA ASN A 147 -15.39 -19.45 -7.85
C ASN A 147 -16.75 -19.12 -7.19
N ASN A 148 -16.96 -17.86 -6.82
CA ASN A 148 -18.22 -17.34 -6.26
C ASN A 148 -18.98 -16.41 -7.24
N ASP A 149 -18.82 -16.60 -8.54
CA ASP A 149 -19.55 -15.92 -9.60
C ASP A 149 -19.45 -14.37 -9.56
N ILE A 150 -18.31 -13.84 -9.12
CA ILE A 150 -18.01 -12.42 -9.27
C ILE A 150 -17.46 -12.21 -10.67
N LYS A 151 -18.10 -11.34 -11.45
CA LYS A 151 -17.69 -11.05 -12.83
C LYS A 151 -16.50 -10.10 -12.87
N PHE A 152 -15.57 -10.34 -13.80
CA PHE A 152 -14.41 -9.48 -14.02
C PHE A 152 -14.50 -8.80 -15.39
N LEU A 153 -14.37 -7.48 -15.41
CA LEU A 153 -14.19 -6.66 -16.62
C LEU A 153 -12.76 -6.13 -16.62
N GLU A 154 -11.86 -6.91 -17.19
CA GLU A 154 -10.42 -6.63 -17.25
C GLU A 154 -10.04 -5.85 -18.51
N GLY A 155 -8.93 -5.09 -18.46
CA GLY A 155 -8.46 -4.26 -19.56
C GLY A 155 -9.40 -3.10 -19.91
N LYS A 156 -10.17 -2.62 -18.94
CA LYS A 156 -11.20 -1.60 -19.13
C LYS A 156 -11.07 -0.46 -18.15
N HIS A 157 -11.16 0.77 -18.66
CA HIS A 157 -11.02 1.99 -17.86
C HIS A 157 -12.40 2.61 -17.62
N LEU A 158 -12.75 2.84 -16.36
CA LEU A 158 -13.85 3.74 -16.01
C LEU A 158 -13.35 5.18 -16.18
N ILE A 159 -13.92 5.92 -17.11
CA ILE A 159 -13.43 7.27 -17.47
C ILE A 159 -14.38 8.40 -17.06
N LYS A 160 -15.62 8.09 -16.73
CA LYS A 160 -16.62 9.08 -16.33
C LYS A 160 -17.67 8.44 -15.45
N LEU A 161 -18.14 9.17 -14.45
CA LEU A 161 -19.31 8.84 -13.65
C LEU A 161 -20.45 9.82 -13.93
N PHE A 162 -21.68 9.35 -13.76
CA PHE A 162 -22.88 10.17 -13.89
C PHE A 162 -23.70 10.13 -12.61
N GLU A 163 -24.08 11.31 -12.18
CA GLU A 163 -24.95 11.54 -11.05
C GLU A 163 -26.39 11.81 -11.56
N LYS A 164 -27.38 11.30 -10.85
CA LYS A 164 -28.78 11.61 -11.03
C LYS A 164 -29.46 11.79 -9.66
N ASN A 165 -30.02 12.96 -9.41
CA ASN A 165 -30.71 13.31 -8.17
C ASN A 165 -29.82 13.15 -6.92
N GLY A 166 -28.57 13.59 -6.98
CA GLY A 166 -27.59 13.51 -5.87
C GLY A 166 -27.00 12.11 -5.64
N ARG A 167 -27.23 11.17 -6.57
CA ARG A 167 -26.70 9.80 -6.46
C ARG A 167 -25.93 9.40 -7.72
N VAL A 168 -24.76 8.81 -7.56
CA VAL A 168 -24.04 8.18 -8.69
C VAL A 168 -24.75 6.90 -9.11
N VAL A 169 -25.07 6.78 -10.40
CA VAL A 169 -25.93 5.70 -10.93
C VAL A 169 -25.35 4.96 -12.13
N SER A 170 -24.41 5.57 -12.87
CA SER A 170 -23.79 4.93 -14.03
C SER A 170 -22.43 5.55 -14.35
N GLY A 171 -21.72 4.94 -15.29
CA GLY A 171 -20.45 5.45 -15.79
C GLY A 171 -20.16 4.98 -17.22
N ILE A 172 -19.18 5.65 -17.83
CA ILE A 172 -18.64 5.25 -19.14
C ILE A 172 -17.32 4.52 -18.91
N VAL A 173 -17.23 3.38 -19.56
CA VAL A 173 -16.05 2.52 -19.57
C VAL A 173 -15.48 2.49 -20.99
N TYR A 174 -14.15 2.58 -21.09
CA TYR A 174 -13.40 2.51 -22.33
C TYR A 174 -12.50 1.26 -22.33
N ASP A 175 -12.53 0.49 -23.42
CA ASP A 175 -11.75 -0.76 -23.54
C ASP A 175 -10.53 -0.65 -24.49
N GLY A 176 -10.14 0.58 -24.84
CA GLY A 176 -9.09 0.86 -25.82
C GLY A 176 -9.61 1.05 -27.25
N LYS A 177 -10.86 0.69 -27.54
CA LYS A 177 -11.50 0.82 -28.87
C LYS A 177 -12.92 1.37 -28.79
N ASN A 178 -13.71 0.83 -27.87
CA ASN A 178 -15.14 1.11 -27.77
C ASN A 178 -15.48 1.67 -26.38
N PHE A 179 -16.62 2.37 -26.34
CA PHE A 179 -17.24 2.81 -25.11
C PHE A 179 -18.42 1.93 -24.76
N LEU A 180 -18.59 1.60 -23.49
CA LEU A 180 -19.77 0.96 -22.94
C LEU A 180 -20.31 1.77 -21.76
N GLU A 181 -21.60 1.73 -21.53
CA GLU A 181 -22.26 2.31 -20.35
C GLU A 181 -22.46 1.20 -19.32
N ILE A 182 -22.09 1.47 -18.07
CA ILE A 182 -22.35 0.57 -16.95
C ILE A 182 -23.22 1.27 -15.92
N SER A 183 -24.37 0.66 -15.58
CA SER A 183 -25.30 1.14 -14.57
C SER A 183 -25.21 0.26 -13.32
N PHE A 184 -25.35 0.87 -12.15
CA PHE A 184 -25.20 0.19 -10.87
C PHE A 184 -26.07 0.84 -9.79
N LYS A 185 -26.34 0.13 -8.70
CA LYS A 185 -26.98 0.67 -7.50
C LYS A 185 -25.98 1.37 -6.59
N SER A 186 -24.76 0.83 -6.51
CA SER A 186 -23.65 1.40 -5.74
C SER A 186 -22.32 1.14 -6.45
N ILE A 187 -21.36 2.04 -6.24
CA ILE A 187 -20.00 1.92 -6.75
C ILE A 187 -19.00 2.02 -5.61
N ILE A 188 -17.98 1.15 -5.61
CA ILE A 188 -16.87 1.15 -4.65
C ILE A 188 -15.58 1.47 -5.42
N ILE A 189 -14.97 2.61 -5.11
CA ILE A 189 -13.68 3.02 -5.65
C ILE A 189 -12.56 2.37 -4.82
N ALA A 190 -11.79 1.48 -5.46
CA ALA A 190 -10.68 0.73 -4.87
C ALA A 190 -9.46 0.74 -5.80
N THR A 191 -9.24 1.85 -6.49
CA THR A 191 -8.27 2.03 -7.58
C THR A 191 -6.82 2.18 -7.12
N GLY A 192 -6.58 2.22 -5.81
CA GLY A 192 -5.27 2.55 -5.24
C GLY A 192 -5.00 4.06 -5.27
N GLY A 193 -3.75 4.42 -5.04
CA GLY A 193 -3.29 5.80 -4.96
C GLY A 193 -2.91 6.43 -6.32
N ALA A 194 -1.97 7.36 -6.28
CA ALA A 194 -1.50 8.12 -7.44
C ALA A 194 0.03 8.17 -7.55
N GLY A 195 0.73 7.18 -6.98
CA GLY A 195 2.19 7.26 -6.86
C GLY A 195 2.94 7.37 -8.19
N ASN A 196 2.37 6.87 -9.29
CA ASN A 196 3.02 6.91 -10.60
C ASN A 196 2.98 8.29 -11.28
N ILE A 197 2.31 9.29 -10.72
CA ILE A 197 2.42 10.68 -11.20
C ILE A 197 3.78 11.31 -10.84
N TYR A 198 4.51 10.71 -9.89
CA TYR A 198 5.87 11.13 -9.52
C TYR A 198 6.91 10.47 -10.42
N ARG A 199 7.94 11.24 -10.82
CA ARG A 199 9.06 10.75 -11.64
C ARG A 199 9.79 9.56 -11.01
N ASN A 200 10.01 9.61 -9.68
CA ASN A 200 10.57 8.52 -8.90
C ASN A 200 9.45 7.90 -8.08
N SER A 201 9.08 6.68 -8.39
CA SER A 201 7.99 5.97 -7.75
C SER A 201 8.30 4.49 -7.59
N THR A 202 7.82 3.91 -6.50
CA THR A 202 7.82 2.46 -6.28
C THR A 202 6.52 1.82 -6.75
N ASN A 203 5.56 2.62 -7.20
CA ASN A 203 4.27 2.15 -7.64
C ASN A 203 4.32 1.64 -9.09
N PRO A 204 3.52 0.64 -9.43
CA PRO A 204 3.32 0.21 -10.81
C PRO A 204 2.75 1.33 -11.68
N SER A 205 2.96 1.20 -13.00
CA SER A 205 2.53 2.22 -13.98
C SER A 205 1.03 2.43 -14.06
N ASP A 206 0.24 1.53 -13.50
CA ASP A 206 -1.22 1.59 -13.47
C ASP A 206 -1.80 2.32 -12.24
N VAL A 207 -0.98 2.93 -11.38
CA VAL A 207 -1.39 3.64 -10.16
C VAL A 207 -1.27 5.15 -10.37
N GLU A 208 -2.29 5.77 -10.98
CA GLU A 208 -2.26 7.13 -11.53
C GLU A 208 -3.28 8.11 -10.91
N GLY A 209 -4.08 7.64 -9.92
CA GLY A 209 -5.06 8.50 -9.24
C GLY A 209 -6.44 8.55 -9.88
N ASP A 210 -6.78 7.59 -10.72
CA ASP A 210 -8.08 7.55 -11.43
C ASP A 210 -9.27 7.73 -10.49
N GLY A 211 -9.25 7.07 -9.33
CA GLY A 211 -10.35 7.13 -8.36
C GLY A 211 -10.52 8.52 -7.74
N TYR A 212 -9.43 9.24 -7.54
CA TYR A 212 -9.49 10.63 -7.03
C TYR A 212 -10.21 11.54 -8.01
N TYR A 213 -9.84 11.44 -9.29
CA TYR A 213 -10.51 12.18 -10.35
C TYR A 213 -11.99 11.82 -10.47
N LEU A 214 -12.31 10.53 -10.56
CA LEU A 214 -13.67 10.04 -10.73
C LEU A 214 -14.60 10.49 -9.59
N GLY A 215 -14.12 10.43 -8.36
CA GLY A 215 -14.90 10.89 -7.21
C GLY A 215 -15.04 12.40 -7.18
N PHE A 216 -13.95 13.14 -7.39
CA PHE A 216 -13.95 14.60 -7.41
C PHE A 216 -14.87 15.18 -8.51
N ASP A 217 -14.87 14.56 -9.69
CA ASP A 217 -15.68 15.00 -10.85
C ASP A 217 -17.20 14.90 -10.58
N VAL A 218 -17.64 14.03 -9.69
CA VAL A 218 -19.04 13.93 -9.24
C VAL A 218 -19.30 14.64 -7.90
N GLY A 219 -18.37 15.43 -7.40
CA GLY A 219 -18.52 16.25 -6.19
C GLY A 219 -18.14 15.56 -4.88
N ALA A 220 -17.42 14.44 -4.92
CA ALA A 220 -16.87 13.87 -3.70
C ALA A 220 -15.70 14.71 -3.16
N SER A 221 -15.62 14.80 -1.84
CA SER A 221 -14.54 15.52 -1.15
C SER A 221 -13.27 14.67 -1.13
N LEU A 222 -12.13 15.33 -1.30
CA LEU A 222 -10.80 14.77 -1.05
C LEU A 222 -10.27 15.28 0.30
N ILE A 223 -9.44 14.47 0.96
CA ILE A 223 -8.79 14.80 2.24
C ILE A 223 -7.35 14.34 2.23
N ASP A 224 -6.46 15.03 2.95
CA ASP A 224 -5.07 14.66 3.21
C ASP A 224 -4.20 14.51 1.94
N MET A 225 -4.57 15.14 0.83
CA MET A 225 -3.90 14.99 -0.48
C MET A 225 -2.46 15.49 -0.48
N GLU A 226 -2.08 16.37 0.45
CA GLU A 226 -0.73 16.86 0.66
C GLU A 226 0.19 15.84 1.31
N TYR A 227 -0.35 14.81 1.94
CA TYR A 227 0.44 13.79 2.62
C TYR A 227 0.79 12.64 1.69
N VAL A 228 2.03 12.66 1.23
CA VAL A 228 2.59 11.63 0.35
C VAL A 228 3.81 11.00 1.02
N GLN A 229 3.78 9.70 1.24
CA GLN A 229 4.89 8.98 1.84
C GLN A 229 5.92 8.61 0.78
N PHE A 230 7.17 8.98 1.03
CA PHE A 230 8.31 8.53 0.24
C PHE A 230 9.02 7.37 0.92
N PHE A 231 9.44 6.38 0.14
CA PHE A 231 10.36 5.37 0.62
C PHE A 231 11.78 5.88 0.39
N PRO A 232 12.63 5.97 1.45
CA PRO A 232 13.89 6.71 1.39
C PRO A 232 14.96 6.05 0.52
N THR A 233 15.01 4.72 0.53
CA THR A 233 16.13 3.92 0.00
C THR A 233 15.68 3.05 -1.17
N VAL A 234 15.41 3.70 -2.31
CA VAL A 234 15.04 3.02 -3.56
C VAL A 234 16.22 3.03 -4.50
N ALA A 235 16.71 1.84 -4.84
CA ALA A 235 17.79 1.65 -5.80
C ALA A 235 17.23 1.41 -7.22
N LEU A 236 18.04 1.68 -8.23
CA LEU A 236 17.66 1.58 -9.64
C LEU A 236 16.40 2.42 -9.91
N LYS A 237 15.29 1.82 -10.33
CA LYS A 237 14.02 2.56 -10.49
C LYS A 237 12.98 2.26 -9.41
N SER A 238 12.99 1.05 -8.86
CA SER A 238 11.91 0.59 -7.99
C SER A 238 12.33 -0.46 -6.95
N TYR A 239 13.62 -0.80 -6.86
CA TYR A 239 14.09 -1.79 -5.90
C TYR A 239 14.14 -1.18 -4.48
N LEU A 240 13.31 -1.71 -3.58
CA LEU A 240 13.27 -1.27 -2.19
C LEU A 240 14.42 -1.90 -1.41
N VAL A 241 15.35 -1.09 -0.92
CA VAL A 241 16.34 -1.54 0.06
C VAL A 241 15.73 -1.40 1.44
N LEU A 242 15.41 -2.53 2.06
CA LEU A 242 14.68 -2.55 3.34
C LEU A 242 15.59 -2.10 4.50
N PRO A 243 15.05 -1.41 5.52
CA PRO A 243 15.83 -0.82 6.61
C PRO A 243 16.61 -1.82 7.47
N PHE A 244 16.35 -3.12 7.36
CA PHE A 244 17.05 -4.15 8.13
C PHE A 244 18.57 -4.15 7.91
N ILE A 245 19.02 -3.70 6.72
CA ILE A 245 20.45 -3.63 6.41
C ILE A 245 21.20 -2.65 7.33
N PHE A 246 20.54 -1.60 7.80
CA PHE A 246 21.12 -0.62 8.71
C PHE A 246 21.30 -1.17 10.14
N THR A 247 20.52 -2.20 10.52
CA THR A 247 20.73 -2.93 11.79
C THR A 247 21.96 -3.82 11.73
N ASP A 248 22.36 -4.25 10.54
CA ASP A 248 23.52 -5.11 10.33
C ASP A 248 24.81 -4.32 10.02
N GLY A 249 24.76 -2.97 10.04
CA GLY A 249 25.93 -2.11 9.95
C GLY A 249 26.04 -1.25 8.69
N ALA A 250 25.12 -1.35 7.72
CA ALA A 250 25.15 -0.45 6.59
C ALA A 250 24.92 1.01 7.01
N VAL A 251 25.47 1.95 6.25
CA VAL A 251 25.37 3.38 6.53
C VAL A 251 25.05 4.18 5.28
N LEU A 252 24.46 5.37 5.48
CA LEU A 252 24.20 6.33 4.39
C LEU A 252 25.35 7.31 4.24
N LEU A 253 25.88 7.42 3.02
CA LEU A 253 26.96 8.34 2.66
C LEU A 253 26.49 9.32 1.60
N ASN A 254 26.83 10.61 1.76
CA ASN A 254 26.67 11.60 0.71
C ASN A 254 27.76 11.45 -0.37
N SER A 255 27.75 12.31 -1.39
CA SER A 255 28.75 12.29 -2.50
C SER A 255 30.17 12.59 -2.05
N ASN A 256 30.36 13.21 -0.88
CA ASN A 256 31.68 13.47 -0.28
C ASN A 256 32.18 12.26 0.53
N GLY A 257 31.41 11.18 0.64
CA GLY A 257 31.73 10.02 1.48
C GLY A 257 31.46 10.24 2.98
N GLU A 258 30.70 11.27 3.33
CA GLU A 258 30.37 11.58 4.73
C GLU A 258 29.10 10.87 5.16
N ARG A 259 29.08 10.26 6.34
CA ARG A 259 27.87 9.73 7.00
C ARG A 259 27.07 10.92 7.56
N PHE A 260 26.03 11.33 6.87
CA PHE A 260 25.33 12.59 7.12
C PHE A 260 24.12 12.47 8.04
N ILE A 261 23.53 11.28 8.19
CA ILE A 261 22.21 11.11 8.82
C ILE A 261 22.17 11.63 10.27
N GLY A 262 23.30 11.60 10.99
CA GLY A 262 23.42 12.14 12.35
C GLY A 262 23.15 13.64 12.48
N LYS A 263 23.22 14.41 11.37
CA LYS A 263 22.84 15.84 11.34
C LYS A 263 21.34 16.04 11.47
N TYR A 264 20.54 15.01 11.08
CA TYR A 264 19.08 15.05 11.02
C TYR A 264 18.42 14.27 12.15
N ASP A 265 19.06 13.17 12.59
CA ASP A 265 18.65 12.39 13.75
C ASP A 265 19.88 11.74 14.41
N SER A 266 20.40 12.42 15.42
CA SER A 266 21.58 11.99 16.15
C SER A 266 21.34 10.78 17.07
N ASN A 267 20.07 10.49 17.40
CA ASN A 267 19.73 9.41 18.33
C ASN A 267 19.55 8.08 17.61
N LEU A 268 18.79 8.08 16.50
CA LEU A 268 18.41 6.85 15.80
C LEU A 268 19.30 6.57 14.58
N LEU A 269 19.98 7.59 14.06
CA LEU A 269 20.81 7.49 12.85
C LEU A 269 19.99 6.84 11.69
N GLU A 270 20.53 5.86 11.00
CA GLU A 270 19.83 5.14 9.90
C GLU A 270 18.63 4.30 10.37
N LYS A 271 18.36 4.20 11.66
CA LYS A 271 17.14 3.59 12.21
C LYS A 271 15.99 4.58 12.36
N THR A 272 16.19 5.83 11.92
CA THR A 272 15.18 6.89 11.93
C THR A 272 13.94 6.54 11.07
N THR A 273 12.89 7.34 11.19
CA THR A 273 11.65 7.15 10.42
C THR A 273 11.84 7.46 8.94
N ARG A 274 10.98 6.89 8.09
CA ARG A 274 11.05 7.05 6.61
C ARG A 274 10.98 8.51 6.18
N ASP A 275 10.17 9.32 6.84
CA ASP A 275 9.98 10.73 6.53
C ASP A 275 11.25 11.55 6.85
N ILE A 276 11.87 11.33 8.01
CA ILE A 276 13.13 11.99 8.40
C ILE A 276 14.24 11.58 7.43
N MET A 277 14.39 10.28 7.16
CA MET A 277 15.42 9.78 6.25
C MET A 277 15.22 10.31 4.82
N SER A 278 13.99 10.33 4.32
CA SER A 278 13.68 10.85 2.96
C SER A 278 14.01 12.33 2.85
N ARG A 279 13.64 13.14 3.85
CA ARG A 279 13.98 14.56 3.89
C ARG A 279 15.48 14.78 3.99
N ALA A 280 16.18 14.01 4.80
CA ALA A 280 17.63 14.08 4.94
C ALA A 280 18.34 13.82 3.60
N ILE A 281 17.98 12.74 2.92
CA ILE A 281 18.53 12.40 1.59
C ILE A 281 18.22 13.50 0.58
N PHE A 282 16.98 13.99 0.56
CA PHE A 282 16.57 15.06 -0.35
C PHE A 282 17.32 16.37 -0.08
N THR A 283 17.52 16.74 1.19
CA THR A 283 18.28 17.93 1.58
C THR A 283 19.74 17.83 1.17
N GLU A 284 20.42 16.69 1.45
CA GLU A 284 21.79 16.47 0.99
C GLU A 284 21.91 16.62 -0.54
N SER A 285 20.91 16.11 -1.28
CA SER A 285 20.87 16.24 -2.74
C SER A 285 20.66 17.68 -3.20
N LEU A 286 19.75 18.45 -2.59
CA LEU A 286 19.50 19.85 -2.90
C LEU A 286 20.72 20.74 -2.64
N GLU A 287 21.47 20.45 -1.59
CA GLU A 287 22.67 21.19 -1.20
C GLU A 287 23.92 20.76 -1.98
N GLY A 288 23.77 19.97 -3.05
CA GLY A 288 24.85 19.56 -3.95
C GLY A 288 25.74 18.45 -3.40
N ARG A 289 25.35 17.81 -2.30
CA ARG A 289 26.06 16.65 -1.71
C ARG A 289 25.41 15.31 -2.05
N GLY A 290 24.50 15.30 -3.03
CA GLY A 290 23.92 14.10 -3.61
C GLY A 290 24.53 13.71 -4.95
N THR A 291 24.14 12.54 -5.45
CA THR A 291 24.46 12.06 -6.79
C THR A 291 23.15 11.64 -7.47
N ASP A 292 22.86 12.18 -8.64
CA ASP A 292 21.63 11.90 -9.42
C ASP A 292 20.33 11.96 -8.58
N GLY A 293 20.26 12.93 -7.66
CA GLY A 293 19.10 13.13 -6.77
C GLY A 293 19.02 12.14 -5.61
N GLY A 294 20.09 11.43 -5.30
CA GLY A 294 20.19 10.44 -4.24
C GLY A 294 21.51 10.48 -3.48
N VAL A 295 21.72 9.48 -2.65
CA VAL A 295 22.90 9.24 -1.82
C VAL A 295 23.29 7.77 -1.91
N PHE A 296 24.37 7.37 -1.25
CA PHE A 296 24.85 6.00 -1.29
C PHE A 296 24.58 5.24 0.00
N ILE A 297 24.19 3.95 -0.13
CA ILE A 297 24.30 2.97 0.96
C ILE A 297 25.67 2.31 0.85
N SER A 298 26.45 2.35 1.91
CA SER A 298 27.70 1.59 2.03
C SER A 298 27.48 0.35 2.88
N TYR A 299 27.91 -0.78 2.37
CA TYR A 299 27.87 -2.09 3.03
C TYR A 299 29.20 -2.45 3.70
N LYS A 300 30.20 -1.56 3.69
CA LYS A 300 31.57 -1.85 4.13
C LYS A 300 31.68 -2.34 5.58
N GLU A 301 30.79 -1.86 6.44
CA GLU A 301 30.76 -2.26 7.86
C GLU A 301 29.86 -3.49 8.09
N VAL A 302 29.16 -3.98 7.08
CA VAL A 302 28.36 -5.20 7.17
C VAL A 302 29.28 -6.39 6.98
N PRO A 303 29.32 -7.37 7.91
CA PRO A 303 30.14 -8.56 7.73
C PRO A 303 29.80 -9.29 6.42
N GLU A 304 30.83 -9.64 5.64
CA GLU A 304 30.66 -10.21 4.30
C GLU A 304 29.84 -11.51 4.31
N ASN A 305 29.99 -12.32 5.36
CA ASN A 305 29.17 -13.52 5.55
C ASN A 305 27.67 -13.19 5.72
N ILE A 306 27.32 -12.06 6.33
CA ILE A 306 25.93 -11.59 6.44
C ILE A 306 25.40 -11.18 5.08
N ILE A 307 26.21 -10.45 4.27
CA ILE A 307 25.82 -10.07 2.92
C ILE A 307 25.55 -11.34 2.08
N LYS A 308 26.46 -12.32 2.14
CA LYS A 308 26.38 -13.57 1.35
C LYS A 308 25.30 -14.55 1.81
N THR A 309 24.79 -14.44 3.03
CA THR A 309 23.76 -15.35 3.57
C THR A 309 22.41 -14.67 3.69
N LYS A 310 22.30 -13.66 4.56
CA LYS A 310 21.04 -12.96 4.84
C LYS A 310 20.54 -12.14 3.65
N TYR A 311 21.46 -11.54 2.86
CA TYR A 311 21.19 -10.69 1.69
C TYR A 311 21.62 -11.33 0.38
N SER A 312 21.71 -12.66 0.32
CA SER A 312 22.19 -13.39 -0.86
C SER A 312 21.38 -13.09 -2.13
N LYS A 313 20.05 -12.97 -2.02
CA LYS A 313 19.18 -12.66 -3.16
C LYS A 313 19.38 -11.23 -3.67
N GLU A 314 19.55 -10.27 -2.75
CA GLU A 314 19.88 -8.90 -3.07
C GLU A 314 21.24 -8.81 -3.74
N LEU A 315 22.26 -9.46 -3.19
CA LEU A 315 23.60 -9.52 -3.78
C LEU A 315 23.55 -10.10 -5.19
N GLU A 316 22.91 -11.24 -5.37
CA GLU A 316 22.75 -11.89 -6.67
C GLU A 316 22.05 -10.96 -7.68
N PHE A 317 20.94 -10.33 -7.28
CA PHE A 317 20.22 -9.38 -8.12
C PHE A 317 21.12 -8.20 -8.55
N PHE A 318 21.83 -7.56 -7.61
CA PHE A 318 22.67 -6.41 -7.93
C PHE A 318 23.90 -6.80 -8.76
N LEU A 319 24.47 -7.98 -8.55
CA LEU A 319 25.52 -8.52 -9.41
C LEU A 319 25.06 -8.64 -10.88
N THR A 320 23.81 -9.01 -11.16
CA THR A 320 23.26 -9.00 -12.54
C THR A 320 23.20 -7.60 -13.15
N LYS A 321 23.29 -6.54 -12.31
CA LYS A 321 23.31 -5.12 -12.72
C LYS A 321 24.70 -4.51 -12.70
N GLY A 322 25.73 -5.33 -12.47
CA GLY A 322 27.13 -4.90 -12.39
C GLY A 322 27.50 -4.20 -11.09
N ILE A 323 26.71 -4.39 -10.02
CA ILE A 323 26.95 -3.81 -8.69
C ILE A 323 27.26 -4.93 -7.71
N ASP A 324 28.46 -4.93 -7.13
CA ASP A 324 28.88 -5.87 -6.09
C ASP A 324 28.73 -5.23 -4.70
N LEU A 325 27.66 -5.56 -3.97
CA LEU A 325 27.37 -4.99 -2.66
C LEU A 325 28.49 -5.21 -1.61
N THR A 326 29.42 -6.15 -1.87
CA THR A 326 30.58 -6.35 -0.98
C THR A 326 31.70 -5.34 -1.22
N LYS A 327 31.65 -4.59 -2.33
CA LYS A 327 32.69 -3.66 -2.77
C LYS A 327 32.17 -2.27 -3.09
N ASP A 328 31.00 -2.22 -3.73
CA ASP A 328 30.42 -1.00 -4.30
C ASP A 328 29.44 -0.36 -3.32
N ASN A 329 29.35 0.97 -3.38
CA ASN A 329 28.29 1.71 -2.73
C ASN A 329 27.04 1.69 -3.63
N LEU A 330 25.87 1.46 -3.05
CA LEU A 330 24.60 1.39 -3.77
C LEU A 330 23.90 2.75 -3.79
N LEU A 331 23.73 3.34 -4.97
CA LEU A 331 22.98 4.59 -5.13
C LEU A 331 21.50 4.35 -4.83
N VAL A 332 20.94 5.15 -3.91
CA VAL A 332 19.53 5.13 -3.53
C VAL A 332 18.96 6.54 -3.48
N LYS A 333 17.67 6.66 -3.73
CA LYS A 333 16.95 7.94 -3.66
C LYS A 333 15.53 7.78 -3.16
N PRO A 334 14.97 8.83 -2.52
CA PRO A 334 13.58 8.83 -2.11
C PRO A 334 12.67 8.69 -3.34
N SER A 335 11.68 7.82 -3.22
CA SER A 335 10.68 7.60 -4.28
C SER A 335 9.28 7.58 -3.69
N CYS A 336 8.31 8.14 -4.39
CA CYS A 336 6.92 8.11 -3.97
C CYS A 336 6.46 6.67 -3.76
N HIS A 337 5.83 6.42 -2.62
CA HIS A 337 5.51 5.04 -2.19
C HIS A 337 4.04 4.84 -1.83
N PHE A 338 3.40 5.82 -1.19
CA PHE A 338 2.03 5.69 -0.73
C PHE A 338 1.38 7.07 -0.56
N PHE A 339 0.13 7.20 -1.00
CA PHE A 339 -0.71 8.37 -0.74
C PHE A 339 -1.55 8.12 0.51
N MET A 340 -1.41 8.98 1.54
CA MET A 340 -2.25 8.92 2.73
C MET A 340 -3.62 9.55 2.49
N GLY A 341 -3.68 10.52 1.59
CA GLY A 341 -4.91 11.18 1.16
C GLY A 341 -5.70 10.39 0.13
N GLY A 342 -6.93 10.84 -0.09
CA GLY A 342 -7.85 10.22 -1.04
C GLY A 342 -9.27 10.74 -0.88
N LEU A 343 -10.24 9.97 -1.36
CA LEU A 343 -11.66 10.26 -1.16
C LEU A 343 -11.98 10.25 0.33
N LYS A 344 -12.58 11.35 0.81
CA LYS A 344 -13.03 11.43 2.21
C LYS A 344 -14.18 10.46 2.44
N ILE A 345 -14.01 9.58 3.42
CA ILE A 345 -15.01 8.57 3.79
C ILE A 345 -15.48 8.75 5.23
N ASN A 346 -16.66 8.22 5.53
CA ASN A 346 -17.14 8.02 6.88
C ASN A 346 -16.83 6.59 7.38
N GLU A 347 -17.31 6.24 8.57
CA GLU A 347 -17.09 4.94 9.22
C GLU A 347 -17.68 3.74 8.45
N LYS A 348 -18.54 4.01 7.43
CA LYS A 348 -19.13 3.02 6.53
C LYS A 348 -18.49 3.02 5.13
N CYS A 349 -17.36 3.69 4.98
CA CYS A 349 -16.69 3.90 3.71
C CYS A 349 -17.51 4.72 2.67
N GLU A 350 -18.58 5.43 3.10
CA GLU A 350 -19.39 6.28 2.22
C GLU A 350 -18.68 7.61 1.98
N ALA A 351 -18.62 8.05 0.73
CA ALA A 351 -18.30 9.43 0.40
C ALA A 351 -19.50 10.36 0.66
N ASN A 352 -19.29 11.68 0.55
CA ASN A 352 -20.38 12.67 0.66
C ASN A 352 -21.37 12.63 -0.53
N VAL A 353 -21.11 11.84 -1.56
CA VAL A 353 -22.00 11.62 -2.71
C VAL A 353 -22.68 10.27 -2.56
N LYS A 354 -24.04 10.25 -2.60
CA LYS A 354 -24.81 9.01 -2.42
C LYS A 354 -24.44 7.94 -3.46
N GLY A 355 -24.34 6.71 -3.01
CA GLY A 355 -24.02 5.55 -3.87
C GLY A 355 -22.54 5.42 -4.20
N LEU A 356 -21.68 6.32 -3.73
CA LEU A 356 -20.23 6.29 -3.91
C LEU A 356 -19.56 5.91 -2.59
N TYR A 357 -18.76 4.85 -2.65
CA TYR A 357 -17.94 4.32 -1.56
C TYR A 357 -16.48 4.29 -1.97
N ALA A 358 -15.55 4.32 -1.03
CA ALA A 358 -14.13 4.14 -1.31
C ALA A 358 -13.43 3.32 -0.23
N CYS A 359 -12.40 2.56 -0.60
CA CYS A 359 -11.60 1.78 0.34
C CYS A 359 -10.16 1.55 -0.18
N GLY A 360 -9.26 1.21 0.75
CA GLY A 360 -7.84 1.10 0.49
C GLY A 360 -7.23 2.46 0.15
N GLU A 361 -6.09 2.49 -0.49
CA GLU A 361 -5.33 3.72 -0.79
C GLU A 361 -6.11 4.75 -1.66
N ALA A 362 -7.30 4.40 -2.18
CA ALA A 362 -8.20 5.35 -2.84
C ALA A 362 -8.97 6.23 -1.83
N ALA A 363 -9.03 5.83 -0.56
CA ALA A 363 -9.68 6.55 0.53
C ALA A 363 -8.66 7.27 1.41
N GLY A 364 -8.97 8.48 1.86
CA GLY A 364 -8.15 9.26 2.78
C GLY A 364 -8.71 9.29 4.21
N GLY A 365 -7.93 9.87 5.13
CA GLY A 365 -8.32 10.09 6.53
C GLY A 365 -7.86 9.00 7.51
N VAL A 366 -7.47 7.82 7.04
CA VAL A 366 -7.07 6.69 7.90
C VAL A 366 -5.66 6.87 8.49
N HIS A 367 -4.75 7.43 7.71
CA HIS A 367 -3.31 7.46 8.03
C HIS A 367 -2.75 8.83 8.39
N GLY A 368 -3.53 9.89 8.21
CA GLY A 368 -3.10 11.27 8.47
C GLY A 368 -1.77 11.60 7.79
N ALA A 369 -0.85 12.24 8.53
CA ALA A 369 0.39 12.74 7.94
C ALA A 369 1.43 11.65 7.59
N ASN A 370 1.34 10.46 8.18
CA ASN A 370 2.32 9.38 7.92
C ASN A 370 1.75 8.00 8.27
N ARG A 371 1.81 7.09 7.32
CA ARG A 371 1.33 5.71 7.46
C ARG A 371 2.38 4.81 8.12
N LEU A 372 2.01 4.08 9.14
CA LEU A 372 2.84 3.04 9.74
C LEU A 372 3.10 1.89 8.77
N ALA A 373 4.32 1.36 8.78
CA ALA A 373 4.68 0.21 7.94
C ALA A 373 3.80 -1.00 8.29
N GLY A 374 3.29 -1.72 7.27
CA GLY A 374 2.38 -2.86 7.45
C GLY A 374 0.89 -2.50 7.53
N ASN A 375 0.52 -1.21 7.68
CA ASN A 375 -0.89 -0.81 7.74
C ASN A 375 -1.59 -0.82 6.38
N ALA A 376 -0.89 -0.64 5.26
CA ALA A 376 -1.53 -0.54 3.94
C ALA A 376 -2.36 -1.78 3.57
N LEU A 377 -1.78 -2.99 3.69
CA LEU A 377 -2.52 -4.21 3.40
C LEU A 377 -3.60 -4.50 4.45
N ALA A 378 -3.34 -4.22 5.73
CA ALA A 378 -4.31 -4.40 6.80
C ALA A 378 -5.55 -3.49 6.58
N GLU A 379 -5.33 -2.23 6.19
CA GLU A 379 -6.36 -1.28 5.82
C GLU A 379 -7.24 -1.79 4.67
N THR A 380 -6.63 -2.30 3.59
CA THR A 380 -7.40 -2.82 2.45
C THR A 380 -8.35 -3.95 2.83
N LEU A 381 -7.97 -4.77 3.81
CA LEU A 381 -8.82 -5.86 4.30
C LEU A 381 -9.98 -5.33 5.14
N VAL A 382 -9.70 -4.42 6.08
CA VAL A 382 -10.71 -3.88 7.00
C VAL A 382 -11.72 -3.02 6.24
N PHE A 383 -11.25 -2.00 5.53
CA PHE A 383 -12.14 -1.07 4.83
C PHE A 383 -12.74 -1.67 3.55
N GLY A 384 -12.05 -2.63 2.91
CA GLY A 384 -12.65 -3.42 1.84
C GLY A 384 -13.86 -4.22 2.32
N GLU A 385 -13.78 -4.84 3.49
CA GLU A 385 -14.93 -5.53 4.11
C GLU A 385 -16.07 -4.56 4.42
N ILE A 386 -15.77 -3.43 5.04
CA ILE A 386 -16.79 -2.44 5.42
C ILE A 386 -17.47 -1.86 4.19
N ALA A 387 -16.72 -1.49 3.16
CA ALA A 387 -17.27 -0.95 1.92
C ALA A 387 -18.16 -1.97 1.17
N GLY A 388 -17.88 -3.25 1.34
CA GLY A 388 -18.65 -4.33 0.71
C GLY A 388 -19.98 -4.63 1.41
N LYS A 389 -20.10 -4.37 2.70
CA LYS A 389 -21.36 -4.49 3.49
C LYS A 389 -22.37 -3.42 3.12
#